data_083a5da9ef396e5d4f75ef65cda123e4
#
_entry.id   083a5da9ef396e5d4f75ef65cda123e4
#
_cell.length_a   1.000
_cell.length_b   1.000
_cell.length_c   1.000
_cell.angle_alpha   90.00
_cell.angle_beta   90.00
_cell.angle_gamma   90.00
#
_symmetry.space_group_name_H-M   'P 1'
#
loop_
_entity.id
_entity.type
_entity.pdbx_description
1 polymer ?
#
loop_
_entity_poly.entity_id
_entity_poly.type
_entity_poly.pdbx_seq_one_letter_code
_entity_poly.pdbx_strand_id
1 'polypeptide(L)'
;MSKVLAALPVGEKVGLAFSGGLDTSVAVAWMREKGAIPYTYTADLGQYDEPDIESVPGRAKEYGAEGSRLVDCKQALVEEGFAAIACGAFHIRSAGKFYFNTTPLGRAVTGTLLVRAMMED
;
A
#
# COMPACT_ATOMS: atom_id res chain seq x y z
N MET A 1 9.50 -13.74 -13.12
CA MET A 1 10.68 -13.23 -12.38
C MET A 1 10.48 -11.74 -12.09
N SER A 2 10.57 -11.33 -10.84
CA SER A 2 10.62 -9.91 -10.50
C SER A 2 11.94 -9.32 -11.01
N LYS A 3 11.86 -8.24 -11.81
CA LYS A 3 13.07 -7.50 -12.18
C LYS A 3 13.46 -6.61 -11.00
N VAL A 4 14.61 -6.87 -10.42
CA VAL A 4 15.24 -5.95 -9.49
C VAL A 4 15.91 -4.88 -10.33
N LEU A 5 15.55 -3.60 -10.09
CA LEU A 5 16.21 -2.48 -10.77
C LEU A 5 17.65 -2.35 -10.29
N ALA A 6 18.58 -2.20 -11.21
CA ALA A 6 19.99 -2.00 -10.88
C ALA A 6 20.28 -0.61 -10.29
N ALA A 7 19.43 0.36 -10.60
CA ALA A 7 19.51 1.72 -10.11
C ALA A 7 18.11 2.33 -9.97
N LEU A 8 18.01 3.37 -9.14
CA LEU A 8 16.78 4.15 -9.02
C LEU A 8 16.53 4.91 -10.33
N PRO A 9 15.28 4.95 -10.86
CA PRO A 9 14.95 5.69 -12.07
C PRO A 9 14.96 7.21 -11.79
N VAL A 10 16.07 7.86 -12.14
CA VAL A 10 16.26 9.30 -11.95
C VAL A 10 15.42 10.08 -12.95
N GLY A 11 14.71 11.12 -12.49
CA GLY A 11 13.85 11.95 -13.32
C GLY A 11 12.51 11.33 -13.70
N GLU A 12 12.23 10.11 -13.24
CA GLU A 12 10.97 9.42 -13.51
C GLU A 12 10.05 9.41 -12.30
N LYS A 13 8.74 9.31 -12.56
CA LYS A 13 7.74 9.10 -11.51
C LYS A 13 7.87 7.68 -10.93
N VAL A 14 7.92 7.60 -9.61
CA VAL A 14 7.98 6.34 -8.89
C VAL A 14 6.82 6.26 -7.90
N GLY A 15 5.91 5.32 -8.11
CA GLY A 15 4.81 5.05 -7.19
C GLY A 15 5.30 4.26 -5.97
N LEU A 16 4.94 4.72 -4.76
CA LEU A 16 5.26 4.08 -3.50
C LEU A 16 3.99 3.85 -2.68
N ALA A 17 3.77 2.60 -2.24
CA ALA A 17 2.78 2.32 -1.21
C ALA A 17 3.26 2.91 0.12
N PHE A 18 2.52 3.86 0.65
CA PHE A 18 2.94 4.69 1.79
C PHE A 18 2.04 4.44 3.00
N SER A 19 2.62 4.00 4.10
CA SER A 19 1.89 3.72 5.35
C SER A 19 1.87 4.88 6.33
N GLY A 20 2.70 5.90 6.11
CA GLY A 20 2.93 6.97 7.09
C GLY A 20 3.95 6.62 8.17
N GLY A 21 4.47 5.39 8.18
CA GLY A 21 5.50 4.94 9.11
C GLY A 21 6.91 5.41 8.73
N LEU A 22 7.88 5.11 9.60
CA LEU A 22 9.26 5.56 9.46
C LEU A 22 9.90 5.08 8.15
N ASP A 23 9.79 3.79 7.84
CA ASP A 23 10.47 3.19 6.70
C ASP A 23 10.02 3.80 5.37
N THR A 24 8.72 3.98 5.19
CA THR A 24 8.17 4.56 3.96
C THR A 24 8.46 6.06 3.87
N SER A 25 8.50 6.78 4.99
CA SER A 25 8.87 8.20 5.03
C SER A 25 10.34 8.40 4.63
N VAL A 26 11.24 7.56 5.13
CA VAL A 26 12.66 7.57 4.74
C VAL A 26 12.80 7.20 3.26
N ALA A 27 12.04 6.23 2.77
CA ALA A 27 12.08 5.85 1.35
C ALA A 27 11.69 7.02 0.42
N VAL A 28 10.65 7.78 0.77
CA VAL A 28 10.24 8.98 0.00
C VAL A 28 11.37 10.01 -0.05
N ALA A 29 11.93 10.36 1.12
CA ALA A 29 13.00 11.34 1.23
C ALA A 29 14.25 10.89 0.45
N TRP A 30 14.63 9.62 0.58
CA TRP A 30 15.76 9.04 -0.13
C TRP A 30 15.56 9.04 -1.65
N MET A 31 14.38 8.66 -2.14
CA MET A 31 14.06 8.70 -3.57
C MET A 31 14.16 10.12 -4.13
N ARG A 32 13.62 11.10 -3.39
CA ARG A 32 13.70 12.51 -3.77
C ARG A 32 15.14 13.01 -3.83
N GLU A 33 15.95 12.69 -2.82
CA GLU A 33 17.37 13.05 -2.77
C GLU A 33 18.15 12.48 -3.95
N LYS A 34 17.81 11.26 -4.36
CA LYS A 34 18.45 10.57 -5.50
C LYS A 34 17.92 10.99 -6.87
N GLY A 35 16.97 11.92 -6.93
CA GLY A 35 16.48 12.51 -8.18
C GLY A 35 15.30 11.79 -8.83
N ALA A 36 14.69 10.83 -8.17
CA ALA A 36 13.39 10.29 -8.60
C ALA A 36 12.25 11.25 -8.20
N ILE A 37 11.09 11.07 -8.80
CA ILE A 37 9.90 11.86 -8.52
C ILE A 37 8.90 10.96 -7.78
N PRO A 38 8.91 10.93 -6.42
CA PRO A 38 8.07 10.01 -5.67
C PRO A 38 6.60 10.45 -5.65
N TYR A 39 5.72 9.53 -5.97
CA TYR A 39 4.28 9.62 -5.80
C TYR A 39 3.84 8.60 -4.77
N THR A 40 3.09 9.00 -3.75
CA THR A 40 2.71 8.13 -2.65
C THR A 40 1.23 7.79 -2.70
N TYR A 41 0.92 6.53 -2.35
CA TYR A 41 -0.44 5.99 -2.33
C TYR A 41 -0.67 5.27 -1.02
N THR A 42 -1.67 5.72 -0.27
CA THR A 42 -2.05 5.15 1.02
C THR A 42 -3.39 4.45 0.86
N ALA A 43 -3.47 3.19 1.27
CA ALA A 43 -4.72 2.44 1.27
C ALA A 43 -5.51 2.73 2.55
N ASP A 44 -6.75 3.16 2.39
CA ASP A 44 -7.73 3.21 3.47
C ASP A 44 -8.53 1.90 3.48
N LEU A 45 -8.21 1.04 4.40
CA LEU A 45 -8.87 -0.26 4.64
C LEU A 45 -9.84 -0.21 5.84
N GLY A 46 -10.04 0.97 6.43
CA GLY A 46 -10.78 1.12 7.69
C GLY A 46 -9.98 0.67 8.90
N GLN A 47 -8.66 0.71 8.84
CA GLN A 47 -7.78 0.35 9.96
C GLN A 47 -7.94 1.31 11.13
N TYR A 48 -8.10 0.77 12.32
CA TYR A 48 -8.34 1.54 13.55
C TYR A 48 -7.05 1.99 14.26
N ASP A 49 -5.93 1.46 13.86
CA ASP A 49 -4.60 1.73 14.42
C ASP A 49 -3.95 3.02 13.85
N GLU A 50 -4.52 3.58 12.78
CA GLU A 50 -4.16 4.91 12.30
C GLU A 50 -5.30 5.89 12.64
N PRO A 51 -5.14 6.71 13.68
CA PRO A 51 -6.22 7.57 14.18
C PRO A 51 -6.57 8.72 13.24
N ASP A 52 -5.67 9.09 12.33
CA ASP A 52 -5.86 10.19 11.38
C ASP A 52 -5.29 9.83 10.00
N ILE A 53 -5.98 8.92 9.31
CA ILE A 53 -5.56 8.46 7.98
C ILE A 53 -5.61 9.59 6.94
N GLU A 54 -6.48 10.57 7.12
CA GLU A 54 -6.62 11.72 6.23
C GLU A 54 -5.36 12.61 6.23
N SER A 55 -4.58 12.61 7.30
CA SER A 55 -3.33 13.37 7.40
C SER A 55 -2.14 12.69 6.72
N VAL A 56 -2.22 11.39 6.44
CA VAL A 56 -1.10 10.61 5.90
C VAL A 56 -0.59 11.14 4.55
N PRO A 57 -1.44 11.50 3.56
CA PRO A 57 -0.98 12.13 2.33
C PRO A 57 -0.23 13.44 2.54
N GLY A 58 -0.64 14.26 3.52
CA GLY A 58 0.06 15.50 3.87
C GLY A 58 1.47 15.23 4.39
N ARG A 59 1.60 14.26 5.30
CA ARG A 59 2.91 13.82 5.82
C ARG A 59 3.85 13.37 4.72
N ALA A 60 3.35 12.64 3.72
CA ALA A 60 4.16 12.20 2.59
C ALA A 60 4.76 13.38 1.80
N LYS A 61 4.00 14.45 1.62
CA LYS A 61 4.46 15.66 0.94
C LYS A 61 5.55 16.39 1.72
N GLU A 62 5.48 16.39 3.05
CA GLU A 62 6.52 16.95 3.92
C GLU A 62 7.86 16.24 3.72
N TYR A 63 7.86 14.94 3.43
CA TYR A 63 9.06 14.17 3.13
C TYR A 63 9.53 14.27 1.68
N GLY A 64 8.80 14.98 0.81
CA GLY A 64 9.23 15.25 -0.56
C GLY A 64 8.48 14.51 -1.65
N ALA A 65 7.32 13.91 -1.34
CA ALA A 65 6.43 13.36 -2.37
C ALA A 65 5.89 14.48 -3.27
N GLU A 66 5.96 14.28 -4.57
CA GLU A 66 5.39 15.21 -5.57
C GLU A 66 3.87 15.15 -5.56
N GLY A 67 3.32 13.94 -5.55
CA GLY A 67 1.90 13.66 -5.40
C GLY A 67 1.64 12.69 -4.27
N SER A 68 0.45 12.76 -3.67
CA SER A 68 0.05 11.84 -2.62
C SER A 68 -1.46 11.63 -2.66
N ARG A 69 -1.90 10.37 -2.65
CA ARG A 69 -3.32 9.99 -2.68
C ARG A 69 -3.66 9.04 -1.56
N LEU A 70 -4.82 9.28 -0.94
CA LEU A 70 -5.53 8.31 -0.11
C LEU A 70 -6.50 7.54 -1.01
N VAL A 71 -6.35 6.23 -1.07
CA VAL A 71 -7.15 5.34 -1.91
C VAL A 71 -8.13 4.57 -1.04
N ASP A 72 -9.43 4.80 -1.24
CA ASP A 72 -10.47 4.07 -0.51
C ASP A 72 -10.53 2.61 -0.99
N CYS A 73 -10.16 1.71 -0.11
CA CYS A 73 -10.14 0.26 -0.36
C CYS A 73 -11.19 -0.50 0.46
N LYS A 74 -12.03 0.19 1.25
CA LYS A 74 -12.95 -0.43 2.21
C LYS A 74 -13.97 -1.34 1.54
N GLN A 75 -14.64 -0.83 0.51
CA GLN A 75 -15.67 -1.61 -0.19
C GLN A 75 -15.07 -2.84 -0.87
N ALA A 76 -13.98 -2.68 -1.60
CA ALA A 76 -13.30 -3.80 -2.25
C ALA A 76 -12.81 -4.86 -1.25
N LEU A 77 -12.30 -4.42 -0.09
CA LEU A 77 -11.91 -5.33 0.98
C LEU A 77 -13.09 -6.16 1.50
N VAL A 78 -14.25 -5.53 1.69
CA VAL A 78 -15.47 -6.21 2.14
C VAL A 78 -15.96 -7.21 1.10
N GLU A 79 -16.04 -6.83 -0.17
CA GLU A 79 -16.49 -7.69 -1.26
C GLU A 79 -15.59 -8.92 -1.44
N GLU A 80 -14.27 -8.72 -1.50
CA GLU A 80 -13.31 -9.81 -1.57
C GLU A 80 -13.30 -10.66 -0.29
N GLY A 81 -13.52 -10.03 0.87
CA GLY A 81 -13.65 -10.72 2.16
C GLY A 81 -14.83 -11.67 2.19
N PHE A 82 -15.99 -11.27 1.69
CA PHE A 82 -17.18 -12.15 1.58
C PHE A 82 -16.91 -13.33 0.65
N ALA A 83 -16.29 -13.10 -0.50
CA ALA A 83 -15.90 -14.17 -1.42
C ALA A 83 -14.94 -15.17 -0.77
N ALA A 84 -13.94 -14.68 -0.04
CA ALA A 84 -12.98 -15.49 0.68
C ALA A 84 -13.61 -16.32 1.81
N ILE A 85 -14.56 -15.75 2.55
CA ILE A 85 -15.32 -16.46 3.58
C ILE A 85 -16.16 -17.57 2.94
N ALA A 86 -16.85 -17.26 1.85
CA ALA A 86 -17.73 -18.21 1.17
C ALA A 86 -16.99 -19.45 0.66
N CYS A 87 -15.73 -19.32 0.22
CA CYS A 87 -14.91 -20.44 -0.23
C CYS A 87 -13.98 -21.04 0.86
N GLY A 88 -14.03 -20.54 2.08
CA GLY A 88 -13.19 -21.03 3.19
C GLY A 88 -11.71 -20.66 3.09
N ALA A 89 -11.36 -19.64 2.29
CA ALA A 89 -9.97 -19.26 2.01
C ALA A 89 -9.18 -18.78 3.24
N PHE A 90 -9.87 -18.39 4.33
CA PHE A 90 -9.22 -17.96 5.57
C PHE A 90 -8.84 -19.12 6.50
N HIS A 91 -9.26 -20.33 6.20
CA HIS A 91 -8.98 -21.50 7.02
C HIS A 91 -7.58 -22.04 6.70
N ILE A 92 -6.59 -21.54 7.43
CA ILE A 92 -5.20 -21.99 7.30
C ILE A 92 -4.89 -23.00 8.39
N ARG A 93 -4.29 -24.12 8.00
CA ARG A 93 -3.83 -25.15 8.93
C ARG A 93 -2.31 -25.14 8.97
N SER A 94 -1.76 -24.91 10.15
CA SER A 94 -0.32 -24.95 10.38
C SER A 94 -0.03 -25.69 11.69
N ALA A 95 0.92 -26.62 11.65
CA ALA A 95 1.29 -27.47 12.78
C ALA A 95 0.09 -28.15 13.47
N GLY A 96 -0.90 -28.58 12.69
CA GLY A 96 -2.11 -29.24 13.17
C GLY A 96 -3.17 -28.32 13.78
N LYS A 97 -2.94 -27.02 13.81
CA LYS A 97 -3.87 -26.01 14.34
C LYS A 97 -4.47 -25.19 13.20
N PHE A 98 -5.76 -24.87 13.31
CA PHE A 98 -6.41 -23.91 12.44
C PHE A 98 -6.18 -22.51 13.00
N TYR A 99 -5.90 -21.57 12.13
CA TYR A 99 -5.91 -20.15 12.45
C TYR A 99 -6.49 -19.33 11.31
N PHE A 100 -6.94 -18.14 11.66
CA PHE A 100 -7.57 -17.20 10.73
C PHE A 100 -6.55 -16.13 10.33
N ASN A 101 -6.29 -15.98 9.04
CA ASN A 101 -5.31 -15.00 8.55
C ASN A 101 -5.88 -14.20 7.38
N THR A 102 -6.14 -12.92 7.61
CA THR A 102 -6.69 -11.99 6.61
C THR A 102 -5.61 -11.18 5.90
N THR A 103 -4.36 -11.25 6.31
CA THR A 103 -3.25 -10.47 5.73
C THR A 103 -3.08 -10.66 4.22
N PRO A 104 -3.16 -11.88 3.66
CA PRO A 104 -3.06 -12.06 2.20
C PRO A 104 -4.16 -11.33 1.43
N LEU A 105 -5.38 -11.32 1.95
CA LEU A 105 -6.52 -10.59 1.35
C LEU A 105 -6.25 -9.09 1.33
N GLY A 106 -5.85 -8.51 2.45
CA GLY A 106 -5.54 -7.09 2.55
C GLY A 106 -4.44 -6.67 1.58
N ARG A 107 -3.40 -7.50 1.43
CA ARG A 107 -2.30 -7.24 0.49
C ARG A 107 -2.75 -7.29 -0.97
N ALA A 108 -3.60 -8.26 -1.33
CA ALA A 108 -4.11 -8.39 -2.69
C ALA A 108 -4.98 -7.18 -3.08
N VAL A 109 -5.91 -6.78 -2.22
CA VAL A 109 -6.77 -5.61 -2.43
C VAL A 109 -5.95 -4.33 -2.51
N THR A 110 -5.06 -4.10 -1.55
CA THR A 110 -4.17 -2.94 -1.52
C THR A 110 -3.32 -2.86 -2.78
N GLY A 111 -2.62 -3.93 -3.12
CA GLY A 111 -1.74 -3.97 -4.30
C GLY A 111 -2.49 -3.65 -5.59
N THR A 112 -3.66 -4.24 -5.78
CA THR A 112 -4.47 -4.01 -6.99
C THR A 112 -4.94 -2.56 -7.09
N LEU A 113 -5.50 -2.01 -6.02
CA LEU A 113 -6.09 -0.67 -6.06
C LEU A 113 -5.03 0.44 -6.08
N LEU A 114 -3.91 0.28 -5.36
CA LEU A 114 -2.83 1.25 -5.42
C LEU A 114 -2.17 1.27 -6.81
N VAL A 115 -1.95 0.12 -7.44
CA VAL A 115 -1.42 0.07 -8.82
C VAL A 115 -2.39 0.72 -9.80
N ARG A 116 -3.70 0.48 -9.65
CA ARG A 116 -4.70 1.17 -10.47
C ARG A 116 -4.60 2.69 -10.34
N ALA A 117 -4.52 3.20 -9.11
CA ALA A 117 -4.34 4.61 -8.84
C ALA A 117 -3.03 5.17 -9.44
N MET A 118 -1.94 4.41 -9.37
CA MET A 118 -0.66 4.77 -10.01
C MET A 118 -0.76 4.88 -11.54
N MET A 119 -1.60 4.06 -12.16
CA MET A 119 -1.80 4.10 -13.62
C MET A 119 -2.63 5.30 -14.09
N GLU A 120 -3.37 5.95 -13.19
CA GLU A 120 -4.15 7.15 -13.46
C GLU A 120 -3.31 8.44 -13.41
N ASP A 121 -2.20 8.43 -12.69
CA ASP A 121 -1.30 9.57 -12.46
C ASP A 121 -0.04 9.49 -13.33
#